data_4a04b3c70a62e64e738cbcc813291b1a
#
_entry.id   4a04b3c70a62e64e738cbcc813291b1a
#
_cell.length_a   1.000
_cell.length_b   1.000
_cell.length_c   1.000
_cell.angle_alpha   90.00
_cell.angle_beta   90.00
_cell.angle_gamma   90.00
#
_symmetry.space_group_name_H-M   'P 1'
#
loop_
_entity.id
_entity.type
_entity.pdbx_description
1 polymer ?
#
loop_
_entity_poly.entity_id
_entity_poly.type
_entity_poly.pdbx_seq_one_letter_code
_entity_poly.pdbx_strand_id
1 'polypeptide(L)'
;TCPLSMTDGAARTLELHANAALRERALPRLLSRDPQRAWTSGQWMTERIGGSDVGLSETIARQSPEGWRLYGVKWFTSAATSDVALTLARPEGNGPGGRGLAMFYLEQRLPDGARNGIRVLRLKEKLGTRALPTAELELEGTLAEPVSGLTHGTRNITTMLNITRTWNAVCAAAFMRRGMALARDYARRRAAFGAALAHKPLHLDTLAAMQAE
;
A
#
# COMPACT_ATOMS: atom_id res chain seq x y z
N THR A 1 3.90 8.27 5.35
CA THR A 1 4.01 6.90 5.94
C THR A 1 3.52 5.83 4.98
N CYS A 2 2.35 5.99 4.34
CA CYS A 2 1.72 4.97 3.49
C CYS A 2 2.67 4.41 2.38
N PRO A 3 3.39 5.20 1.56
CA PRO A 3 4.32 4.65 0.58
C PRO A 3 5.44 3.82 1.21
N LEU A 4 5.96 4.27 2.35
CA LEU A 4 7.03 3.55 3.05
C LEU A 4 6.53 2.21 3.62
N SER A 5 5.30 2.17 4.16
CA SER A 5 4.72 0.92 4.67
C SER A 5 4.45 -0.09 3.55
N MET A 6 4.07 0.37 2.35
CA MET A 6 3.92 -0.51 1.18
C MET A 6 5.28 -1.01 0.69
N THR A 7 6.31 -0.17 0.71
CA THR A 7 7.67 -0.55 0.34
C THR A 7 8.25 -1.60 1.31
N ASP A 8 8.10 -1.39 2.62
CA ASP A 8 8.49 -2.34 3.66
C ASP A 8 7.73 -3.68 3.51
N GLY A 9 6.41 -3.60 3.32
CA GLY A 9 5.58 -4.77 3.06
C GLY A 9 5.97 -5.53 1.79
N ALA A 10 6.33 -4.83 0.72
CA ALA A 10 6.82 -5.44 -0.51
C ALA A 10 8.17 -6.13 -0.29
N ALA A 11 9.12 -5.45 0.35
CA ALA A 11 10.42 -6.01 0.66
C ALA A 11 10.28 -7.33 1.45
N ARG A 12 9.49 -7.33 2.53
CA ARG A 12 9.25 -8.54 3.33
C ARG A 12 8.54 -9.64 2.53
N THR A 13 7.60 -9.27 1.68
CA THR A 13 6.88 -10.25 0.84
C THR A 13 7.82 -10.90 -0.17
N LEU A 14 8.67 -10.12 -0.82
CA LEU A 14 9.66 -10.66 -1.77
C LEU A 14 10.71 -11.53 -1.06
N GLU A 15 11.16 -11.12 0.12
CA GLU A 15 12.11 -11.91 0.92
C GLU A 15 11.58 -13.32 1.21
N LEU A 16 10.28 -13.43 1.54
CA LEU A 16 9.67 -14.71 1.94
C LEU A 16 9.19 -15.56 0.76
N HIS A 17 8.77 -14.95 -0.33
CA HIS A 17 8.01 -15.66 -1.38
C HIS A 17 8.63 -15.60 -2.76
N ALA A 18 9.50 -14.61 -3.06
CA ALA A 18 10.09 -14.48 -4.39
C ALA A 18 11.21 -15.50 -4.63
N ASN A 19 11.42 -15.82 -5.91
CA ASN A 19 12.59 -16.58 -6.33
C ASN A 19 13.90 -15.79 -6.13
N ALA A 20 15.05 -16.46 -6.23
CA ALA A 20 16.36 -15.84 -5.98
C ALA A 20 16.62 -14.63 -6.92
N ALA A 21 16.35 -14.77 -8.21
CA ALA A 21 16.61 -13.72 -9.20
C ALA A 21 15.82 -12.44 -8.92
N LEU A 22 14.52 -12.57 -8.58
CA LEU A 22 13.70 -11.42 -8.23
C LEU A 22 14.14 -10.77 -6.91
N ARG A 23 14.52 -11.58 -5.91
CA ARG A 23 15.07 -11.06 -4.64
C ARG A 23 16.35 -10.27 -4.85
N GLU A 24 17.31 -10.82 -5.59
CA GLU A 24 18.61 -10.18 -5.87
C GLU A 24 18.44 -8.87 -6.63
N ARG A 25 17.44 -8.77 -7.52
CA ARG A 25 17.14 -7.54 -8.29
C ARG A 25 16.45 -6.49 -7.47
N ALA A 26 15.42 -6.84 -6.71
CA ALA A 26 14.51 -5.88 -6.09
C ALA A 26 14.90 -5.49 -4.64
N LEU A 27 15.32 -6.46 -3.80
CA LEU A 27 15.54 -6.19 -2.37
C LEU A 27 16.63 -5.15 -2.11
N PRO A 28 17.80 -5.15 -2.77
CA PRO A 28 18.83 -4.15 -2.51
C PRO A 28 18.37 -2.72 -2.79
N ARG A 29 17.37 -2.56 -3.68
CA ARG A 29 16.79 -1.26 -4.01
C ARG A 29 15.68 -0.87 -3.05
N LEU A 30 14.77 -1.78 -2.71
CA LEU A 30 13.69 -1.54 -1.75
C LEU A 30 14.20 -1.27 -0.33
N LEU A 31 15.37 -1.81 0.03
CA LEU A 31 16.01 -1.62 1.34
C LEU A 31 17.08 -0.50 1.34
N SER A 32 17.31 0.14 0.20
CA SER A 32 18.32 1.19 0.09
C SER A 32 17.93 2.41 0.90
N ARG A 33 18.92 3.01 1.59
CA ARG A 33 18.80 4.34 2.23
C ARG A 33 19.36 5.47 1.36
N ASP A 34 19.99 5.13 0.24
CA ASP A 34 20.46 6.10 -0.75
C ASP A 34 19.27 6.51 -1.65
N PRO A 35 18.84 7.78 -1.63
CA PRO A 35 17.71 8.25 -2.41
C PRO A 35 17.83 8.04 -3.93
N GLN A 36 19.06 7.95 -4.44
CA GLN A 36 19.30 7.73 -5.87
C GLN A 36 19.17 6.25 -6.27
N ARG A 37 19.22 5.35 -5.31
CA ARG A 37 19.13 3.91 -5.51
C ARG A 37 17.86 3.29 -4.95
N ALA A 38 17.22 3.99 -4.02
CA ALA A 38 16.03 3.52 -3.33
C ALA A 38 14.85 3.41 -4.28
N TRP A 39 14.18 2.27 -4.23
CA TRP A 39 12.90 2.06 -4.88
C TRP A 39 11.76 2.09 -3.89
N THR A 40 10.63 2.57 -4.35
CA THR A 40 9.36 2.53 -3.64
C THR A 40 8.42 1.52 -4.26
N SER A 41 7.50 0.96 -3.46
CA SER A 41 6.51 0.00 -3.94
C SER A 41 5.09 0.51 -3.75
N GLY A 42 4.25 0.26 -4.76
CA GLY A 42 2.81 0.30 -4.65
C GLY A 42 2.22 -1.06 -4.23
N GLN A 43 0.96 -1.01 -3.80
CA GLN A 43 0.12 -2.18 -3.50
C GLN A 43 -1.20 -1.99 -4.26
N TRP A 44 -1.36 -2.70 -5.38
CA TRP A 44 -2.46 -2.47 -6.31
C TRP A 44 -3.40 -3.67 -6.38
N MET A 45 -4.40 -3.69 -5.50
CA MET A 45 -5.35 -4.80 -5.43
C MET A 45 -6.77 -4.40 -5.82
N THR A 46 -7.23 -3.24 -5.30
CA THR A 46 -8.61 -2.79 -5.48
C THR A 46 -8.90 -2.52 -6.96
N GLU A 47 -10.05 -3.02 -7.40
CA GLU A 47 -10.58 -2.79 -8.73
C GLU A 47 -11.94 -2.08 -8.66
N ARG A 48 -12.54 -1.73 -9.80
CA ARG A 48 -13.82 -1.02 -9.83
C ARG A 48 -14.95 -1.82 -9.17
N ILE A 49 -14.91 -3.12 -9.27
CA ILE A 49 -15.88 -4.02 -8.65
C ILE A 49 -15.79 -4.05 -7.11
N GLY A 50 -14.67 -3.56 -6.56
CA GLY A 50 -14.46 -3.43 -5.11
C GLY A 50 -13.10 -3.90 -4.63
N GLY A 51 -12.86 -3.72 -3.32
CA GLY A 51 -11.61 -4.12 -2.65
C GLY A 51 -11.84 -5.01 -1.43
N SER A 52 -13.09 -5.16 -0.97
CA SER A 52 -13.43 -6.02 0.17
C SER A 52 -13.37 -7.50 -0.19
N ASP A 53 -13.92 -7.87 -1.33
CA ASP A 53 -13.80 -9.22 -1.91
C ASP A 53 -12.89 -9.19 -3.14
N VAL A 54 -11.59 -9.26 -2.92
CA VAL A 54 -10.60 -9.27 -4.01
C VAL A 54 -10.69 -10.54 -4.88
N GLY A 55 -11.40 -11.56 -4.42
CA GLY A 55 -11.68 -12.77 -5.22
C GLY A 55 -12.44 -12.47 -6.51
N LEU A 56 -13.16 -11.35 -6.56
CA LEU A 56 -13.89 -10.86 -7.72
C LEU A 56 -13.01 -10.10 -8.73
N SER A 57 -11.72 -9.95 -8.47
CA SER A 57 -10.82 -9.20 -9.36
C SER A 57 -10.89 -9.68 -10.81
N GLU A 58 -11.00 -8.73 -11.73
CA GLU A 58 -11.15 -8.90 -13.16
C GLU A 58 -9.83 -8.82 -13.95
N THR A 59 -8.76 -8.32 -13.32
CA THR A 59 -7.44 -8.26 -13.95
C THR A 59 -6.95 -9.66 -14.32
N ILE A 60 -6.67 -9.86 -15.62
CA ILE A 60 -6.21 -11.13 -16.20
C ILE A 60 -4.70 -11.08 -16.41
N ALA A 61 -4.02 -12.19 -16.17
CA ALA A 61 -2.63 -12.41 -16.53
C ALA A 61 -2.53 -13.42 -17.66
N ARG A 62 -1.89 -13.03 -18.76
CA ARG A 62 -1.65 -13.87 -19.93
C ARG A 62 -0.17 -14.16 -20.08
N GLN A 63 0.16 -15.39 -20.40
CA GLN A 63 1.53 -15.76 -20.70
C GLN A 63 1.91 -15.30 -22.12
N SER A 64 3.09 -14.73 -22.27
CA SER A 64 3.68 -14.33 -23.54
C SER A 64 5.13 -14.85 -23.62
N PRO A 65 5.79 -14.80 -24.79
CA PRO A 65 7.20 -15.19 -24.92
C PRO A 65 8.16 -14.40 -24.02
N GLU A 66 7.78 -13.17 -23.66
CA GLU A 66 8.59 -12.26 -22.84
C GLU A 66 8.27 -12.36 -21.34
N GLY A 67 7.26 -13.14 -20.93
CA GLY A 67 6.80 -13.29 -19.56
C GLY A 67 5.29 -13.10 -19.44
N TRP A 68 4.84 -12.81 -18.23
CA TRP A 68 3.42 -12.58 -17.97
C TRP A 68 3.03 -11.13 -18.29
N ARG A 69 1.89 -10.95 -18.93
CA ARG A 69 1.32 -9.65 -19.24
C ARG A 69 -0.03 -9.49 -18.56
N LEU A 70 -0.20 -8.35 -17.86
CA LEU A 70 -1.41 -8.03 -17.13
C LEU A 70 -2.33 -7.12 -17.92
N TYR A 71 -3.65 -7.39 -17.84
CA TYR A 71 -4.71 -6.61 -18.48
C TYR A 71 -5.84 -6.38 -17.49
N GLY A 72 -6.22 -5.12 -17.26
CA GLY A 72 -7.30 -4.77 -16.35
C GLY A 72 -7.19 -3.35 -15.80
N VAL A 73 -8.14 -2.96 -14.94
CA VAL A 73 -8.19 -1.62 -14.37
C VAL A 73 -8.07 -1.70 -12.85
N LYS A 74 -7.03 -1.08 -12.30
CA LYS A 74 -6.87 -0.89 -10.86
C LYS A 74 -7.49 0.42 -10.44
N TRP A 75 -8.36 0.37 -9.43
CA TRP A 75 -9.28 1.47 -9.14
C TRP A 75 -8.80 2.48 -8.13
N PHE A 76 -8.06 2.07 -7.13
CA PHE A 76 -7.59 2.93 -6.03
C PHE A 76 -6.13 2.59 -5.71
N THR A 77 -5.23 3.06 -6.57
CA THR A 77 -3.80 2.75 -6.50
C THR A 77 -3.02 3.90 -5.93
N SER A 78 -2.66 3.78 -4.67
CA SER A 78 -1.77 4.75 -4.00
C SER A 78 -0.31 4.51 -4.34
N ALA A 79 0.51 5.55 -4.22
CA ALA A 79 1.87 5.58 -4.72
C ALA A 79 1.93 5.20 -6.22
N ALA A 80 1.05 5.83 -7.01
CA ALA A 80 0.98 5.61 -8.46
C ALA A 80 2.28 5.97 -9.21
N THR A 81 3.22 6.61 -8.53
CA THR A 81 4.57 6.96 -9.04
C THR A 81 5.67 6.08 -8.45
N SER A 82 5.33 5.02 -7.72
CA SER A 82 6.34 4.08 -7.19
C SER A 82 7.11 3.40 -8.31
N ASP A 83 8.30 2.92 -8.02
CA ASP A 83 9.16 2.25 -9.00
C ASP A 83 8.60 0.87 -9.36
N VAL A 84 8.06 0.18 -8.37
CA VAL A 84 7.51 -1.16 -8.49
C VAL A 84 6.14 -1.27 -7.83
N ALA A 85 5.43 -2.36 -8.09
CA ALA A 85 4.21 -2.68 -7.36
C ALA A 85 4.02 -4.19 -7.21
N LEU A 86 3.36 -4.58 -6.11
CA LEU A 86 2.75 -5.90 -5.97
C LEU A 86 1.25 -5.79 -6.27
N THR A 87 0.76 -6.70 -7.08
CA THR A 87 -0.64 -6.72 -7.52
C THR A 87 -1.18 -8.14 -7.59
N LEU A 88 -2.50 -8.25 -7.64
CA LEU A 88 -3.18 -9.52 -7.91
C LEU A 88 -3.74 -9.50 -9.32
N ALA A 89 -3.60 -10.64 -10.00
CA ALA A 89 -4.23 -10.89 -11.29
C ALA A 89 -4.60 -12.37 -11.39
N ARG A 90 -5.53 -12.69 -12.26
CA ARG A 90 -5.96 -14.06 -12.52
C ARG A 90 -5.22 -14.59 -13.75
N PRO A 91 -4.33 -15.60 -13.60
CA PRO A 91 -3.80 -16.30 -14.75
C PRO A 91 -4.92 -16.87 -15.60
N GLU A 92 -4.83 -16.70 -16.91
CA GLU A 92 -5.81 -17.23 -17.86
C GLU A 92 -5.93 -18.75 -17.71
N GLY A 93 -7.16 -19.24 -17.60
CA GLY A 93 -7.46 -20.64 -17.30
C GLY A 93 -7.66 -20.97 -15.81
N ASN A 94 -7.31 -20.06 -14.88
CA ASN A 94 -7.59 -20.28 -13.48
C ASN A 94 -9.07 -20.03 -13.14
N GLY A 95 -9.59 -20.82 -12.19
CA GLY A 95 -10.96 -20.71 -11.70
C GLY A 95 -11.25 -19.40 -10.96
N PRO A 96 -12.52 -19.12 -10.63
CA PRO A 96 -12.96 -17.91 -9.93
C PRO A 96 -12.48 -17.88 -8.47
N GLY A 97 -12.73 -16.75 -7.82
CA GLY A 97 -12.42 -16.52 -6.41
C GLY A 97 -10.94 -16.26 -6.12
N GLY A 98 -10.62 -16.03 -4.86
CA GLY A 98 -9.28 -15.67 -4.43
C GLY A 98 -8.23 -16.76 -4.63
N ARG A 99 -8.64 -18.04 -4.67
CA ARG A 99 -7.74 -19.16 -4.95
C ARG A 99 -7.17 -19.10 -6.37
N GLY A 100 -7.96 -18.64 -7.34
CA GLY A 100 -7.52 -18.51 -8.74
C GLY A 100 -6.65 -17.29 -9.01
N LEU A 101 -6.46 -16.38 -8.06
CA LEU A 101 -5.57 -15.25 -8.22
C LEU A 101 -4.12 -15.63 -7.91
N ALA A 102 -3.20 -14.99 -8.62
CA ALA A 102 -1.76 -15.03 -8.35
C ALA A 102 -1.25 -13.65 -7.96
N MET A 103 -0.16 -13.61 -7.19
CA MET A 103 0.53 -12.38 -6.84
C MET A 103 1.65 -12.11 -7.84
N PHE A 104 1.61 -10.93 -8.43
CA PHE A 104 2.58 -10.47 -9.41
C PHE A 104 3.38 -9.27 -8.90
N TYR A 105 4.65 -9.26 -9.24
CA TYR A 105 5.56 -8.12 -9.16
C TYR A 105 5.64 -7.47 -10.54
N LEU A 106 5.62 -6.15 -10.58
CA LEU A 106 5.85 -5.38 -11.80
C LEU A 106 6.73 -4.16 -11.52
N GLU A 107 7.52 -3.79 -12.51
CA GLU A 107 8.23 -2.51 -12.55
C GLU A 107 7.43 -1.54 -13.41
N GLN A 108 7.32 -0.27 -12.99
CA GLN A 108 6.54 0.71 -13.75
C GLN A 108 7.23 1.16 -15.04
N ARG A 109 8.54 0.95 -15.12
CA ARG A 109 9.33 1.23 -16.31
C ARG A 109 10.08 -0.02 -16.75
N LEU A 110 10.20 -0.15 -18.05
CA LEU A 110 11.06 -1.16 -18.68
C LEU A 110 12.53 -0.74 -18.59
N PRO A 111 13.49 -1.63 -18.85
CA PRO A 111 14.92 -1.33 -18.80
C PRO A 111 15.36 -0.18 -19.72
N ASP A 112 14.66 0.05 -20.82
CA ASP A 112 14.87 1.16 -21.76
C ASP A 112 14.29 2.50 -21.27
N GLY A 113 13.66 2.53 -20.09
CA GLY A 113 13.01 3.69 -19.49
C GLY A 113 11.57 3.94 -19.98
N ALA A 114 11.08 3.19 -20.95
CA ALA A 114 9.69 3.29 -21.41
C ALA A 114 8.70 2.87 -20.30
N ARG A 115 7.47 3.34 -20.38
CA ARG A 115 6.41 2.90 -19.47
C ARG A 115 6.02 1.46 -19.77
N ASN A 116 5.86 0.68 -18.74
CA ASN A 116 5.53 -0.75 -18.81
C ASN A 116 4.02 -0.98 -19.05
N GLY A 117 3.44 -0.44 -20.13
CA GLY A 117 2.03 -0.68 -20.46
C GLY A 117 1.05 -0.25 -19.36
N ILE A 118 1.41 0.80 -18.59
CA ILE A 118 0.58 1.34 -17.51
C ILE A 118 0.09 2.73 -17.92
N ARG A 119 -1.22 2.90 -18.01
CA ARG A 119 -1.86 4.17 -18.32
C ARG A 119 -2.60 4.72 -17.11
N VAL A 120 -2.33 5.97 -16.74
CA VAL A 120 -3.09 6.68 -15.71
C VAL A 120 -4.37 7.20 -16.35
N LEU A 121 -5.52 6.70 -15.90
CA LEU A 121 -6.83 7.15 -16.38
C LEU A 121 -7.21 8.48 -15.74
N ARG A 122 -7.06 8.56 -14.41
CA ARG A 122 -7.24 9.81 -13.66
C ARG A 122 -6.63 9.71 -12.26
N LEU A 123 -6.34 10.85 -11.66
CA LEU A 123 -6.00 10.96 -10.25
C LEU A 123 -7.28 11.06 -9.41
N LYS A 124 -7.28 10.46 -8.25
CA LYS A 124 -8.39 10.54 -7.29
C LYS A 124 -8.39 11.90 -6.59
N GLU A 125 -9.54 12.54 -6.56
CA GLU A 125 -9.79 13.63 -5.64
C GLU A 125 -10.03 13.07 -4.23
N LYS A 126 -9.26 13.55 -3.24
CA LYS A 126 -9.27 12.99 -1.88
C LYS A 126 -9.41 14.08 -0.84
N LEU A 127 -10.13 13.78 0.23
CA LEU A 127 -10.23 14.67 1.38
C LEU A 127 -8.88 14.79 2.11
N GLY A 128 -8.17 13.67 2.29
CA GLY A 128 -6.86 13.60 2.95
C GLY A 128 -5.78 13.00 2.07
N THR A 129 -4.52 13.01 2.55
CA THR A 129 -3.35 12.43 1.85
C THR A 129 -3.16 12.90 0.41
N ARG A 130 -3.47 14.17 0.11
CA ARG A 130 -3.43 14.73 -1.25
C ARG A 130 -2.04 14.71 -1.88
N ALA A 131 -0.98 14.81 -1.07
CA ALA A 131 0.41 14.72 -1.54
C ALA A 131 0.81 13.31 -2.01
N LEU A 132 0.04 12.27 -1.67
CA LEU A 132 0.25 10.91 -2.16
C LEU A 132 -0.59 10.71 -3.42
N PRO A 133 0.01 10.55 -4.61
CA PRO A 133 -0.76 10.32 -5.82
C PRO A 133 -1.49 8.98 -5.75
N THR A 134 -2.80 9.04 -5.89
CA THR A 134 -3.67 7.86 -5.96
C THR A 134 -4.44 7.94 -7.26
N ALA A 135 -4.38 6.89 -8.05
CA ALA A 135 -4.89 6.89 -9.41
C ALA A 135 -5.83 5.71 -9.71
N GLU A 136 -6.58 5.86 -10.77
CA GLU A 136 -7.12 4.75 -11.53
C GLU A 136 -6.12 4.43 -12.63
N LEU A 137 -5.64 3.18 -12.66
CA LEU A 137 -4.64 2.72 -13.61
C LEU A 137 -5.22 1.65 -14.51
N GLU A 138 -4.95 1.76 -15.79
CA GLU A 138 -5.18 0.68 -16.76
C GLU A 138 -3.85 -0.03 -17.02
N LEU A 139 -3.90 -1.35 -16.91
CA LEU A 139 -2.82 -2.26 -17.26
C LEU A 139 -3.13 -2.80 -18.68
N GLU A 140 -2.29 -2.46 -19.64
CA GLU A 140 -2.48 -2.78 -21.05
C GLU A 140 -1.25 -3.57 -21.55
N GLY A 141 -1.23 -4.85 -21.22
CA GLY A 141 -0.09 -5.71 -21.49
C GLY A 141 1.11 -5.43 -20.59
N THR A 142 0.86 -4.99 -19.35
CA THR A 142 1.92 -4.69 -18.37
C THR A 142 2.74 -5.94 -18.06
N LEU A 143 4.03 -5.89 -18.36
CA LEU A 143 4.97 -7.00 -18.07
C LEU A 143 5.10 -7.19 -16.56
N ALA A 144 4.99 -8.42 -16.10
CA ALA A 144 5.01 -8.76 -14.68
C ALA A 144 5.60 -10.16 -14.45
N GLU A 145 6.06 -10.38 -13.23
CA GLU A 145 6.60 -11.68 -12.79
C GLU A 145 5.76 -12.22 -11.64
N PRO A 146 5.40 -13.52 -11.64
CA PRO A 146 4.77 -14.12 -10.46
C PRO A 146 5.77 -14.15 -9.30
N VAL A 147 5.33 -13.66 -8.13
CA VAL A 147 6.18 -13.62 -6.91
C VAL A 147 6.28 -15.01 -6.29
N SER A 148 5.22 -15.78 -6.41
CA SER A 148 5.11 -17.16 -5.92
C SER A 148 4.38 -18.00 -6.98
N GLY A 149 3.84 -19.15 -6.62
CA GLY A 149 3.03 -19.93 -7.56
C GLY A 149 1.84 -19.16 -8.17
N LEU A 150 1.25 -19.70 -9.22
CA LEU A 150 0.19 -19.07 -10.01
C LEU A 150 -1.21 -19.16 -9.39
N THR A 151 -1.31 -19.49 -8.11
CA THR A 151 -2.56 -19.60 -7.35
C THR A 151 -2.37 -19.03 -5.94
N HIS A 152 -3.49 -18.91 -5.20
CA HIS A 152 -3.47 -18.45 -3.80
C HIS A 152 -2.86 -17.05 -3.58
N GLY A 153 -2.92 -16.17 -4.56
CA GLY A 153 -2.35 -14.82 -4.48
C GLY A 153 -2.88 -14.02 -3.29
N THR A 154 -4.15 -14.17 -2.95
CA THR A 154 -4.76 -13.54 -1.77
C THR A 154 -4.11 -13.97 -0.45
N ARG A 155 -3.71 -15.23 -0.33
CA ARG A 155 -2.96 -15.73 0.83
C ARG A 155 -1.53 -15.19 0.84
N ASN A 156 -0.87 -15.18 -0.30
CA ASN A 156 0.53 -14.80 -0.40
C ASN A 156 0.75 -13.31 -0.14
N ILE A 157 -0.22 -12.45 -0.52
CA ILE A 157 -0.13 -10.99 -0.28
C ILE A 157 -0.43 -10.61 1.18
N THR A 158 -0.89 -11.54 2.03
CA THR A 158 -1.16 -11.25 3.45
C THR A 158 0.07 -10.76 4.20
N THR A 159 1.26 -11.18 3.81
CA THR A 159 2.53 -10.67 4.37
C THR A 159 2.61 -9.15 4.23
N MET A 160 2.41 -8.63 3.03
CA MET A 160 2.38 -7.19 2.78
C MET A 160 1.27 -6.48 3.56
N LEU A 161 0.07 -7.07 3.60
CA LEU A 161 -1.05 -6.52 4.35
C LEU A 161 -0.76 -6.43 5.85
N ASN A 162 -0.14 -7.44 6.44
CA ASN A 162 0.19 -7.46 7.85
C ASN A 162 1.19 -6.35 8.22
N ILE A 163 2.22 -6.14 7.39
CA ILE A 163 3.17 -5.04 7.58
C ILE A 163 2.45 -3.69 7.50
N THR A 164 1.63 -3.46 6.47
CA THR A 164 0.92 -2.19 6.31
C THR A 164 -0.10 -1.94 7.43
N ARG A 165 -0.76 -2.97 7.95
CA ARG A 165 -1.65 -2.88 9.12
C ARG A 165 -0.88 -2.54 10.40
N THR A 166 0.28 -3.14 10.62
CA THR A 166 1.15 -2.81 11.76
C THR A 166 1.59 -1.35 11.71
N TRP A 167 2.00 -0.87 10.54
CA TRP A 167 2.33 0.54 10.35
C TRP A 167 1.14 1.47 10.63
N ASN A 168 -0.07 1.10 10.22
CA ASN A 168 -1.28 1.87 10.52
C ASN A 168 -1.55 1.94 12.02
N ALA A 169 -1.41 0.83 12.75
CA ALA A 169 -1.57 0.80 14.20
C ALA A 169 -0.55 1.69 14.91
N VAL A 170 0.73 1.60 14.52
CA VAL A 170 1.81 2.44 15.08
C VAL A 170 1.54 3.92 14.79
N CYS A 171 1.11 4.27 13.58
CA CYS A 171 0.78 5.65 13.24
C CYS A 171 -0.43 6.16 14.03
N ALA A 172 -1.47 5.35 14.20
CA ALA A 172 -2.64 5.72 14.99
C ALA A 172 -2.25 6.02 16.44
N ALA A 173 -1.50 5.13 17.08
CA ALA A 173 -1.00 5.34 18.45
C ALA A 173 -0.13 6.60 18.56
N ALA A 174 0.75 6.85 17.58
CA ALA A 174 1.59 8.05 17.55
C ALA A 174 0.76 9.34 17.42
N PHE A 175 -0.28 9.34 16.59
CA PHE A 175 -1.17 10.50 16.44
C PHE A 175 -2.02 10.73 17.69
N MET A 176 -2.56 9.69 18.29
CA MET A 176 -3.29 9.80 19.57
C MET A 176 -2.41 10.38 20.67
N ARG A 177 -1.19 9.85 20.84
CA ARG A 177 -0.22 10.38 21.79
C ARG A 177 0.12 11.84 21.52
N ARG A 178 0.33 12.23 20.26
CA ARG A 178 0.59 13.62 19.88
C ARG A 178 -0.59 14.53 20.16
N GLY A 179 -1.80 14.09 19.85
CA GLY A 179 -3.05 14.79 20.13
C GLY A 179 -3.22 15.07 21.63
N MET A 180 -2.99 14.04 22.46
CA MET A 180 -3.03 14.18 23.92
C MET A 180 -1.99 15.16 24.46
N ALA A 181 -0.75 15.11 23.95
CA ALA A 181 0.29 16.05 24.34
C ALA A 181 -0.11 17.50 24.05
N LEU A 182 -0.69 17.77 22.88
CA LEU A 182 -1.19 19.09 22.48
C LEU A 182 -2.39 19.53 23.32
N ALA A 183 -3.34 18.64 23.59
CA ALA A 183 -4.50 18.92 24.41
C ALA A 183 -4.10 19.27 25.85
N ARG A 184 -3.17 18.54 26.44
CA ARG A 184 -2.64 18.81 27.78
C ARG A 184 -1.86 20.14 27.83
N ASP A 185 -1.06 20.44 26.84
CA ASP A 185 -0.34 21.72 26.75
C ASP A 185 -1.34 22.90 26.64
N TYR A 186 -2.33 22.77 25.77
CA TYR A 186 -3.40 23.76 25.65
C TYR A 186 -4.16 23.97 26.95
N ALA A 187 -4.54 22.91 27.66
CA ALA A 187 -5.25 22.97 28.92
C ALA A 187 -4.48 23.74 30.02
N ARG A 188 -3.14 23.69 30.00
CA ARG A 188 -2.28 24.43 30.93
C ARG A 188 -2.21 25.92 30.60
N ARG A 189 -2.31 26.28 29.33
CA ARG A 189 -2.17 27.70 28.85
C ARG A 189 -3.49 28.43 28.75
N ARG A 190 -4.56 27.74 28.40
CA ARG A 190 -5.89 28.34 28.25
C ARG A 190 -6.58 28.53 29.60
N ALA A 191 -6.91 29.76 29.94
CA ALA A 191 -7.73 30.09 31.09
C ALA A 191 -9.18 30.42 30.67
N ALA A 192 -10.14 29.96 31.43
CA ALA A 192 -11.56 30.31 31.30
C ALA A 192 -12.21 30.24 32.69
N PHE A 193 -13.20 31.12 32.93
CA PHE A 193 -13.90 31.21 34.22
C PHE A 193 -12.92 31.30 35.43
N GLY A 194 -11.91 32.16 35.32
CA GLY A 194 -10.99 32.48 36.37
C GLY A 194 -9.86 31.45 36.67
N ALA A 195 -9.74 30.37 35.91
CA ALA A 195 -8.66 29.36 36.08
C ALA A 195 -8.26 28.70 34.78
N ALA A 196 -7.03 28.11 34.75
CA ALA A 196 -6.60 27.29 33.63
C ALA A 196 -7.52 26.07 33.44
N LEU A 197 -7.70 25.63 32.19
CA LEU A 197 -8.53 24.45 31.90
C LEU A 197 -8.00 23.20 32.60
N ALA A 198 -6.70 23.12 32.82
CA ALA A 198 -6.04 22.04 33.58
C ALA A 198 -6.50 21.97 35.04
N HIS A 199 -7.25 22.95 35.57
CA HIS A 199 -7.83 22.94 36.89
C HIS A 199 -9.37 22.83 36.90
N LYS A 200 -9.96 22.52 35.71
CA LYS A 200 -11.41 22.34 35.56
C LYS A 200 -11.76 20.85 35.65
N PRO A 201 -12.53 20.39 36.64
CA PRO A 201 -12.79 18.95 36.85
C PRO A 201 -13.35 18.23 35.59
N LEU A 202 -14.36 18.78 34.93
CA LEU A 202 -14.95 18.17 33.74
C LEU A 202 -13.98 18.08 32.56
N HIS A 203 -13.10 19.08 32.40
CA HIS A 203 -12.08 19.05 31.34
C HIS A 203 -11.01 18.02 31.63
N LEU A 204 -10.61 17.89 32.89
CA LEU A 204 -9.66 16.86 33.34
C LEU A 204 -10.21 15.45 33.17
N ASP A 205 -11.49 15.25 33.49
CA ASP A 205 -12.17 13.97 33.32
C ASP A 205 -12.16 13.54 31.84
N THR A 206 -12.49 14.46 30.94
CA THR A 206 -12.38 14.20 29.48
C THR A 206 -10.95 13.80 29.07
N LEU A 207 -9.94 14.56 29.51
CA LEU A 207 -8.54 14.25 29.17
C LEU A 207 -8.08 12.93 29.80
N ALA A 208 -8.56 12.60 31.00
CA ALA A 208 -8.23 11.33 31.66
C ALA A 208 -8.84 10.13 30.91
N ALA A 209 -10.10 10.24 30.47
CA ALA A 209 -10.74 9.22 29.65
C ALA A 209 -9.97 8.98 28.33
N MET A 210 -9.63 10.06 27.61
CA MET A 210 -8.83 9.97 26.37
C MET A 210 -7.41 9.41 26.59
N GLN A 211 -6.85 9.57 27.79
CA GLN A 211 -5.51 9.04 28.11
C GLN A 211 -5.56 7.55 28.47
N ALA A 212 -6.71 7.05 28.93
CA ALA A 212 -6.90 5.66 29.33
C ALA A 212 -7.08 4.70 28.14
N GLU A 213 -7.55 5.21 27.01
CA GLU A 213 -7.66 4.50 25.73
C GLU A 213 -6.30 4.41 25.00
#